data_54ed633e75e4735b3b1bce192d38cd60
#
_entry.id   54ed633e75e4735b3b1bce192d38cd60
#
_cell.length_a   1.000
_cell.length_b   1.000
_cell.length_c   1.000
_cell.angle_alpha   90.00
_cell.angle_beta   90.00
_cell.angle_gamma   90.00
#
_symmetry.space_group_name_H-M   'P 1'
#
loop_
_entity.id
_entity.type
_entity.pdbx_description
1 polymer ?
#
loop_
_entity_poly.entity_id
_entity_poly.type
_entity_poly.pdbx_seq_one_letter_code
_entity_poly.pdbx_strand_id
1 'polypeptide(L)'
;MIPLYLPFTLDEENQTSDTPIFYNGVNVYLEQKSALYRAAPRWLHRMVGSDTMLGWAAKQVGKTRAEEVGDLTISMLRGEEGHQARELEELIDWLKTQPKPDVISLSNSLLLGLAHRLKEAIGAPVVCLLQNEAPYIDSMPEEVREEVWQIMAERAQEIDRFIAPSAFYAGRMRDKLNLPNERVKVIHNGINHDGYSAERVALNPPVIGFFSRMCKDKGLDTLVDAFIKMKQNNHIPQLRLKIGGGCGPGDEPFVERLRDRLHAKALLGDVEFHPNLSRAEKQAFLKSLSVLSVPAQFGESFGFYVIEALAAGVPVVQPHCASFPELVETTGGGRVYDHEGPESLAAALEGMLH
;
A
#
# COMPACT_ATOMS: atom_id res chain seq x y z
N MET A 1 13.35 -13.62 -3.98
CA MET A 1 12.18 -13.25 -3.13
C MET A 1 11.38 -14.51 -2.86
N ILE A 2 10.88 -14.72 -1.65
CA ILE A 2 10.06 -15.87 -1.29
C ILE A 2 8.61 -15.38 -1.15
N PRO A 3 7.67 -15.86 -1.96
CA PRO A 3 6.27 -15.47 -1.84
C PRO A 3 5.64 -16.16 -0.61
N LEU A 4 5.09 -15.38 0.32
CA LEU A 4 4.37 -15.91 1.48
C LEU A 4 2.86 -16.01 1.23
N TYR A 5 2.31 -15.22 0.30
CA TYR A 5 0.88 -15.17 -0.04
C TYR A 5 0.66 -15.31 -1.55
N LEU A 6 -0.53 -15.78 -1.94
CA LEU A 6 -0.99 -15.86 -3.33
C LEU A 6 -1.89 -14.71 -3.74
N PRO A 7 -2.13 -14.61 -5.06
CA PRO A 7 -1.17 -14.29 -6.10
C PRO A 7 -1.04 -12.78 -6.19
N PHE A 8 0.17 -12.32 -6.26
CA PHE A 8 0.40 -10.93 -6.61
C PHE A 8 0.25 -10.78 -8.12
N THR A 9 -0.55 -9.83 -8.57
CA THR A 9 -0.39 -9.28 -9.91
C THR A 9 0.89 -8.47 -9.88
N LEU A 10 1.94 -8.98 -10.47
CA LEU A 10 3.21 -8.28 -10.57
C LEU A 10 3.14 -7.36 -11.78
N ASP A 11 3.58 -6.11 -11.63
CA ASP A 11 3.79 -5.18 -12.74
C ASP A 11 5.04 -5.57 -13.57
N GLU A 12 5.84 -6.51 -13.07
CA GLU A 12 7.08 -7.00 -13.66
C GLU A 12 7.06 -8.53 -13.77
N GLU A 13 7.98 -9.08 -14.58
CA GLU A 13 8.12 -10.51 -14.78
C GLU A 13 8.41 -11.23 -13.46
N ASN A 14 7.67 -12.31 -13.19
CA ASN A 14 7.82 -13.09 -11.96
C ASN A 14 9.14 -13.88 -11.97
N GLN A 15 10.11 -13.41 -11.20
CA GLN A 15 11.42 -14.06 -11.03
C GLN A 15 11.41 -15.20 -10.01
N THR A 16 10.25 -15.54 -9.43
CA THR A 16 10.12 -16.53 -8.35
C THR A 16 9.19 -17.68 -8.69
N SER A 17 8.96 -17.95 -9.98
CA SER A 17 8.04 -18.97 -10.47
C SER A 17 8.32 -20.38 -9.91
N ASP A 18 9.59 -20.69 -9.62
CA ASP A 18 10.02 -22.00 -9.12
C ASP A 18 10.13 -22.08 -7.58
N THR A 19 9.75 -21.01 -6.88
CA THR A 19 9.81 -20.95 -5.41
C THR A 19 8.49 -21.44 -4.82
N PRO A 20 8.50 -22.38 -3.84
CA PRO A 20 7.29 -22.80 -3.14
C PRO A 20 6.59 -21.62 -2.47
N ILE A 21 5.26 -21.66 -2.42
CA ILE A 21 4.46 -20.67 -1.72
C ILE A 21 4.20 -21.19 -0.30
N PHE A 22 4.70 -20.44 0.67
CA PHE A 22 4.43 -20.69 2.08
C PHE A 22 3.27 -19.81 2.53
N TYR A 23 2.62 -20.13 3.64
CA TYR A 23 1.47 -19.40 4.16
C TYR A 23 0.32 -19.26 3.15
N ASN A 24 0.05 -20.36 2.45
CA ASN A 24 -1.08 -20.44 1.55
C ASN A 24 -2.38 -20.02 2.27
N GLY A 25 -3.12 -19.05 1.69
CA GLY A 25 -4.29 -18.44 2.33
C GLY A 25 -5.36 -19.43 2.78
N VAL A 26 -5.50 -20.60 2.10
CA VAL A 26 -6.45 -21.65 2.52
C VAL A 26 -5.94 -22.38 3.76
N ASN A 27 -4.66 -22.76 3.77
CA ASN A 27 -4.06 -23.43 4.94
C ASN A 27 -4.09 -22.48 6.13
N VAL A 28 -3.65 -21.24 5.97
CA VAL A 28 -3.65 -20.20 7.00
C VAL A 28 -5.06 -20.01 7.60
N TYR A 29 -6.10 -19.94 6.76
CA TYR A 29 -7.48 -19.80 7.21
C TYR A 29 -7.96 -21.04 7.96
N LEU A 30 -7.69 -22.24 7.45
CA LEU A 30 -8.10 -23.49 8.10
C LEU A 30 -7.35 -23.73 9.41
N GLU A 31 -6.07 -23.40 9.48
CA GLU A 31 -5.27 -23.46 10.71
C GLU A 31 -5.81 -22.48 11.77
N GLN A 32 -6.24 -21.30 11.36
CA GLN A 32 -6.87 -20.34 12.26
C GLN A 32 -8.18 -20.86 12.83
N LYS A 33 -9.02 -21.54 12.02
CA LYS A 33 -10.37 -21.95 12.40
C LYS A 33 -10.48 -23.34 13.04
N SER A 34 -9.53 -24.25 12.83
CA SER A 34 -9.68 -25.67 13.18
C SER A 34 -8.47 -26.28 13.88
N ALA A 35 -8.63 -26.60 15.17
CA ALA A 35 -7.62 -27.34 15.91
C ALA A 35 -7.36 -28.75 15.32
N LEU A 36 -8.39 -29.39 14.75
CA LEU A 36 -8.25 -30.68 14.08
C LEU A 36 -7.41 -30.55 12.80
N TYR A 37 -7.57 -29.47 12.06
CA TYR A 37 -6.75 -29.22 10.87
C TYR A 37 -5.30 -28.95 11.25
N ARG A 38 -5.03 -28.16 12.30
CA ARG A 38 -3.66 -27.96 12.82
C ARG A 38 -2.96 -29.28 13.19
N ALA A 39 -3.72 -30.26 13.72
CA ALA A 39 -3.20 -31.56 14.08
C ALA A 39 -3.10 -32.56 12.90
N ALA A 40 -3.60 -32.18 11.72
CA ALA A 40 -3.65 -33.06 10.56
C ALA A 40 -2.25 -33.36 9.96
N PRO A 41 -2.05 -34.50 9.27
CA PRO A 41 -0.78 -34.85 8.65
C PRO A 41 -0.37 -33.87 7.52
N ARG A 42 0.94 -33.67 7.31
CA ARG A 42 1.50 -32.79 6.29
C ARG A 42 0.97 -33.04 4.87
N TRP A 43 0.67 -34.28 4.51
CA TRP A 43 0.17 -34.60 3.17
C TRP A 43 -1.21 -33.99 2.89
N LEU A 44 -2.07 -33.84 3.94
CA LEU A 44 -3.38 -33.22 3.80
C LEU A 44 -3.27 -31.71 3.53
N HIS A 45 -2.36 -31.03 4.21
CA HIS A 45 -2.06 -29.60 3.97
C HIS A 45 -1.56 -29.34 2.55
N ARG A 46 -0.69 -30.22 2.03
CA ARG A 46 -0.22 -30.12 0.64
C ARG A 46 -1.32 -30.34 -0.39
N MET A 47 -2.28 -31.23 -0.12
CA MET A 47 -3.42 -31.45 -1.02
C MET A 47 -4.36 -30.23 -1.05
N VAL A 48 -4.63 -29.64 0.09
CA VAL A 48 -5.48 -28.44 0.21
C VAL A 48 -4.83 -27.20 -0.40
N GLY A 49 -3.50 -27.14 -0.37
CA GLY A 49 -2.70 -26.05 -0.98
C GLY A 49 -2.53 -26.15 -2.50
N SER A 50 -3.19 -27.08 -3.20
CA SER A 50 -3.05 -27.19 -4.66
C SER A 50 -3.81 -26.09 -5.41
N ASP A 51 -3.28 -25.66 -6.57
CA ASP A 51 -3.78 -24.55 -7.40
C ASP A 51 -5.29 -24.63 -7.73
N THR A 52 -5.83 -25.85 -7.81
CA THR A 52 -7.27 -26.08 -8.10
C THR A 52 -8.19 -25.69 -6.96
N MET A 53 -7.78 -25.85 -5.70
CA MET A 53 -8.58 -25.43 -4.55
C MET A 53 -8.45 -23.94 -4.23
N LEU A 54 -7.33 -23.33 -4.60
CA LEU A 54 -7.08 -21.91 -4.41
C LEU A 54 -8.05 -21.01 -5.18
N GLY A 55 -8.40 -21.38 -6.40
CA GLY A 55 -9.39 -20.64 -7.22
C GLY A 55 -10.80 -20.64 -6.60
N TRP A 56 -11.16 -21.69 -5.84
CA TRP A 56 -12.43 -21.75 -5.12
C TRP A 56 -12.41 -20.91 -3.84
N ALA A 57 -11.32 -20.98 -3.09
CA ALA A 57 -11.16 -20.24 -1.84
C ALA A 57 -11.03 -18.73 -2.05
N ALA A 58 -10.37 -18.27 -3.11
CA ALA A 58 -10.26 -16.85 -3.45
C ALA A 58 -11.63 -16.15 -3.61
N LYS A 59 -12.67 -16.90 -4.01
CA LYS A 59 -14.05 -16.41 -4.09
C LYS A 59 -14.74 -16.29 -2.72
N GLN A 60 -14.21 -16.93 -1.68
CA GLN A 60 -14.77 -16.89 -0.32
C GLN A 60 -14.10 -15.83 0.57
N VAL A 61 -12.86 -15.43 0.28
CA VAL A 61 -12.07 -14.47 1.09
C VAL A 61 -12.73 -13.08 1.20
N GLY A 62 -13.59 -12.70 0.24
CA GLY A 62 -14.33 -11.42 0.29
C GLY A 62 -15.36 -11.28 1.41
N LYS A 63 -15.51 -12.27 2.30
CA LYS A 63 -16.50 -12.28 3.41
C LYS A 63 -15.90 -12.35 4.81
N THR A 64 -14.59 -12.16 4.94
CA THR A 64 -13.91 -12.22 6.24
C THR A 64 -14.34 -11.04 7.13
N ARG A 65 -14.76 -11.29 8.36
CA ARG A 65 -15.15 -10.25 9.31
C ARG A 65 -13.92 -9.56 9.88
N ALA A 66 -14.02 -8.27 10.25
CA ALA A 66 -12.90 -7.50 10.80
C ALA A 66 -12.26 -8.15 12.04
N GLU A 67 -13.07 -8.78 12.92
CA GLU A 67 -12.61 -9.53 14.08
C GLU A 67 -11.74 -10.74 13.70
N GLU A 68 -12.13 -11.50 12.67
CA GLU A 68 -11.37 -12.67 12.19
C GLU A 68 -10.00 -12.28 11.62
N VAL A 69 -9.91 -11.09 11.03
CA VAL A 69 -8.66 -10.52 10.50
C VAL A 69 -7.73 -10.12 11.66
N GLY A 70 -8.27 -9.58 12.74
CA GLY A 70 -7.53 -9.25 13.96
C GLY A 70 -6.91 -10.49 14.61
N ASP A 71 -7.71 -11.52 14.85
CA ASP A 71 -7.25 -12.80 15.44
C ASP A 71 -6.15 -13.46 14.60
N LEU A 72 -6.28 -13.41 13.28
CA LEU A 72 -5.25 -13.91 12.37
C LEU A 72 -3.96 -13.10 12.47
N THR A 73 -4.07 -11.76 12.53
CA THR A 73 -2.91 -10.87 12.68
C THR A 73 -2.16 -11.16 13.97
N ILE A 74 -2.86 -11.29 15.09
CA ILE A 74 -2.30 -11.67 16.38
C ILE A 74 -1.60 -13.03 16.29
N SER A 75 -2.26 -14.03 15.71
CA SER A 75 -1.70 -15.37 15.56
C SER A 75 -0.42 -15.37 14.72
N MET A 76 -0.39 -14.64 13.61
CA MET A 76 0.80 -14.49 12.76
C MET A 76 1.95 -13.81 13.50
N LEU A 77 1.67 -12.77 14.29
CA LEU A 77 2.68 -12.05 15.07
C LEU A 77 3.24 -12.89 16.24
N ARG A 78 2.47 -13.85 16.75
CA ARG A 78 2.96 -14.80 17.75
C ARG A 78 3.97 -15.80 17.21
N GLY A 79 4.08 -15.94 15.87
CA GLY A 79 5.08 -16.78 15.22
C GLY A 79 4.96 -18.25 15.60
N GLU A 80 6.01 -18.80 16.27
CA GLU A 80 6.06 -20.18 16.72
C GLU A 80 5.00 -20.56 17.76
N GLU A 81 4.41 -19.58 18.44
CA GLU A 81 3.32 -19.76 19.40
C GLU A 81 1.93 -19.55 18.74
N GLY A 82 1.93 -19.12 17.47
CA GLY A 82 0.70 -18.90 16.70
C GLY A 82 0.15 -20.18 16.07
N HIS A 83 -1.03 -20.07 15.50
CA HIS A 83 -1.69 -21.20 14.82
C HIS A 83 -0.99 -21.59 13.51
N GLN A 84 -0.18 -20.71 12.94
CA GLN A 84 0.57 -20.90 11.71
C GLN A 84 2.02 -21.34 11.95
N ALA A 85 2.37 -21.79 13.14
CA ALA A 85 3.71 -22.28 13.50
C ALA A 85 4.24 -23.36 12.56
N ARG A 86 3.35 -24.20 12.03
CA ARG A 86 3.71 -25.24 11.05
C ARG A 86 4.20 -24.65 9.73
N GLU A 87 3.50 -23.66 9.19
CA GLU A 87 3.90 -22.99 7.95
C GLU A 87 5.28 -22.33 8.11
N LEU A 88 5.56 -21.79 9.30
CA LEU A 88 6.88 -21.24 9.65
C LEU A 88 7.95 -22.34 9.63
N GLU A 89 7.72 -23.48 10.24
CA GLU A 89 8.70 -24.57 10.23
C GLU A 89 8.90 -25.16 8.83
N GLU A 90 7.87 -25.24 7.99
CA GLU A 90 8.01 -25.67 6.59
C GLU A 90 8.85 -24.68 5.77
N LEU A 91 8.68 -23.38 5.99
CA LEU A 91 9.55 -22.35 5.41
C LEU A 91 11.00 -22.51 5.85
N ILE A 92 11.24 -22.72 7.15
CA ILE A 92 12.56 -22.93 7.72
C ILE A 92 13.22 -24.19 7.18
N ASP A 93 12.48 -25.32 7.13
CA ASP A 93 12.97 -26.57 6.58
C ASP A 93 13.40 -26.41 5.12
N TRP A 94 12.63 -25.69 4.32
CA TRP A 94 12.99 -25.37 2.95
C TRP A 94 14.23 -24.46 2.87
N LEU A 95 14.28 -23.37 3.68
CA LEU A 95 15.41 -22.45 3.72
C LEU A 95 16.73 -23.15 4.05
N LYS A 96 16.71 -24.16 4.92
CA LYS A 96 17.89 -24.98 5.25
C LYS A 96 18.42 -25.78 4.06
N THR A 97 17.60 -26.03 3.03
CA THR A 97 18.03 -26.68 1.79
C THR A 97 18.65 -25.73 0.78
N GLN A 98 18.52 -24.42 1.02
CA GLN A 98 19.04 -23.37 0.15
C GLN A 98 20.41 -22.87 0.63
N PRO A 99 21.19 -22.19 -0.24
CA PRO A 99 22.38 -21.48 0.23
C PRO A 99 22.03 -20.53 1.39
N LYS A 100 22.86 -20.52 2.44
CA LYS A 100 22.63 -19.65 3.59
C LYS A 100 22.64 -18.18 3.14
N PRO A 101 21.58 -17.39 3.43
CA PRO A 101 21.56 -15.98 3.10
C PRO A 101 22.46 -15.17 4.05
N ASP A 102 23.02 -14.06 3.56
CA ASP A 102 23.76 -13.11 4.37
C ASP A 102 22.81 -12.26 5.26
N VAL A 103 21.58 -12.05 4.79
CA VAL A 103 20.54 -11.29 5.48
C VAL A 103 19.15 -11.79 5.09
N ILE A 104 18.22 -11.80 6.04
CA ILE A 104 16.79 -12.06 5.80
C ILE A 104 16.07 -10.72 5.85
N SER A 105 15.31 -10.39 4.81
CA SER A 105 14.49 -9.17 4.74
C SER A 105 13.01 -9.51 4.81
N LEU A 106 12.33 -9.07 5.86
CA LEU A 106 10.88 -9.11 5.98
C LEU A 106 10.27 -7.92 5.23
N SER A 107 9.29 -8.18 4.38
CA SER A 107 8.70 -7.16 3.50
C SER A 107 7.81 -6.15 4.22
N ASN A 108 7.35 -6.45 5.42
CA ASN A 108 6.53 -5.56 6.25
C ASN A 108 6.53 -6.02 7.72
N SER A 109 6.07 -5.16 8.61
CA SER A 109 6.11 -5.42 10.07
C SER A 109 5.03 -6.39 10.57
N LEU A 110 4.04 -6.77 9.77
CA LEU A 110 3.09 -7.83 10.15
C LEU A 110 3.73 -9.23 10.14
N LEU A 111 4.96 -9.34 9.61
CA LEU A 111 5.76 -10.57 9.57
C LEU A 111 6.75 -10.69 10.74
N LEU A 112 6.71 -9.81 11.72
CA LEU A 112 7.67 -9.80 12.84
C LEU A 112 7.69 -11.12 13.63
N GLY A 113 6.57 -11.84 13.70
CA GLY A 113 6.50 -13.15 14.35
C GLY A 113 7.40 -14.22 13.75
N LEU A 114 7.88 -14.04 12.51
CA LEU A 114 8.79 -14.99 11.87
C LEU A 114 10.26 -14.83 12.33
N ALA A 115 10.62 -13.65 12.88
CA ALA A 115 12.00 -13.24 13.04
C ALA A 115 12.78 -14.14 14.01
N HIS A 116 12.21 -14.47 15.18
CA HIS A 116 12.86 -15.27 16.20
C HIS A 116 13.34 -16.62 15.64
N ARG A 117 12.42 -17.39 15.11
CA ARG A 117 12.71 -18.72 14.57
C ARG A 117 13.63 -18.69 13.34
N LEU A 118 13.47 -17.68 12.47
CA LEU A 118 14.37 -17.51 11.32
C LEU A 118 15.81 -17.23 11.76
N LYS A 119 16.01 -16.35 12.76
CA LYS A 119 17.36 -16.09 13.32
C LYS A 119 17.96 -17.33 13.95
N GLU A 120 17.20 -18.01 14.79
CA GLU A 120 17.65 -19.23 15.47
C GLU A 120 18.04 -20.34 14.50
N ALA A 121 17.17 -20.60 13.49
CA ALA A 121 17.34 -21.74 12.59
C ALA A 121 18.36 -21.50 11.46
N ILE A 122 18.48 -20.27 10.96
CA ILE A 122 19.32 -19.93 9.79
C ILE A 122 20.62 -19.23 10.23
N GLY A 123 20.59 -18.51 11.36
CA GLY A 123 21.76 -17.79 11.88
C GLY A 123 22.17 -16.62 10.99
N ALA A 124 21.21 -15.93 10.36
CA ALA A 124 21.42 -14.71 9.57
C ALA A 124 20.70 -13.52 10.27
N PRO A 125 21.24 -12.30 10.16
CA PRO A 125 20.56 -11.10 10.66
C PRO A 125 19.22 -10.88 9.92
N VAL A 126 18.23 -10.35 10.64
CA VAL A 126 16.90 -10.06 10.11
C VAL A 126 16.69 -8.56 10.07
N VAL A 127 16.33 -8.04 8.89
CA VAL A 127 15.89 -6.66 8.68
C VAL A 127 14.41 -6.67 8.32
N CYS A 128 13.70 -5.59 8.67
CA CYS A 128 12.28 -5.45 8.36
C CYS A 128 12.04 -4.14 7.63
N LEU A 129 11.36 -4.21 6.48
CA LEU A 129 10.86 -3.05 5.77
C LEU A 129 9.56 -2.59 6.44
N LEU A 130 9.45 -1.29 6.70
CA LEU A 130 8.22 -0.67 7.15
C LEU A 130 7.50 -0.09 5.94
N GLN A 131 6.23 -0.45 5.76
CA GLN A 131 5.48 -0.02 4.57
C GLN A 131 4.37 0.99 4.93
N ASN A 132 3.17 0.54 5.20
CA ASN A 132 2.06 1.39 5.61
C ASN A 132 1.10 0.61 6.52
N GLU A 133 1.63 -0.16 7.45
CA GLU A 133 0.88 -1.07 8.30
C GLU A 133 0.05 -0.34 9.36
N ALA A 134 0.54 0.81 9.84
CA ALA A 134 -0.08 1.52 10.94
C ALA A 134 -1.55 1.91 10.70
N PRO A 135 -1.97 2.45 9.54
CA PRO A 135 -3.38 2.72 9.29
C PRO A 135 -4.27 1.47 9.32
N TYR A 136 -3.75 0.34 8.85
CA TYR A 136 -4.46 -0.93 8.91
C TYR A 136 -4.69 -1.39 10.35
N ILE A 137 -3.64 -1.34 11.19
CA ILE A 137 -3.73 -1.72 12.60
C ILE A 137 -4.61 -0.74 13.38
N ASP A 138 -4.44 0.57 13.14
CA ASP A 138 -5.20 1.60 13.81
C ASP A 138 -6.71 1.59 13.45
N SER A 139 -7.10 0.91 12.35
CA SER A 139 -8.51 0.68 11.98
C SER A 139 -9.18 -0.50 12.68
N MET A 140 -8.42 -1.31 13.42
CA MET A 140 -8.96 -2.46 14.17
C MET A 140 -9.75 -2.01 15.41
N PRO A 141 -10.65 -2.87 15.96
CA PRO A 141 -11.28 -2.64 17.25
C PRO A 141 -10.22 -2.39 18.35
N GLU A 142 -10.56 -1.56 19.33
CA GLU A 142 -9.58 -1.02 20.30
C GLU A 142 -8.77 -2.11 21.01
N GLU A 143 -9.44 -3.13 21.54
CA GLU A 143 -8.78 -4.23 22.27
C GLU A 143 -7.80 -4.99 21.38
N VAL A 144 -8.20 -5.31 20.14
CA VAL A 144 -7.36 -6.02 19.16
C VAL A 144 -6.19 -5.15 18.74
N ARG A 145 -6.43 -3.86 18.49
CA ARG A 145 -5.40 -2.89 18.09
C ARG A 145 -4.31 -2.76 19.14
N GLU A 146 -4.70 -2.66 20.42
CA GLU A 146 -3.75 -2.55 21.53
C GLU A 146 -2.91 -3.82 21.67
N GLU A 147 -3.52 -4.99 21.60
CA GLU A 147 -2.82 -6.28 21.64
C GLU A 147 -1.85 -6.43 20.45
N VAL A 148 -2.27 -6.08 19.22
CA VAL A 148 -1.42 -6.13 18.03
C VAL A 148 -0.20 -5.24 18.21
N TRP A 149 -0.36 -3.98 18.64
CA TRP A 149 0.77 -3.07 18.85
C TRP A 149 1.70 -3.55 19.95
N GLN A 150 1.17 -4.12 21.04
CA GLN A 150 1.98 -4.69 22.11
C GLN A 150 2.85 -5.85 21.61
N ILE A 151 2.24 -6.85 20.95
CA ILE A 151 2.97 -8.00 20.40
C ILE A 151 4.02 -7.54 19.39
N MET A 152 3.66 -6.59 18.51
CA MET A 152 4.61 -6.05 17.55
C MET A 152 5.80 -5.36 18.23
N ALA A 153 5.60 -4.60 19.31
CA ALA A 153 6.68 -3.97 20.05
C ALA A 153 7.61 -5.01 20.72
N GLU A 154 7.04 -6.10 21.23
CA GLU A 154 7.79 -7.23 21.79
C GLU A 154 8.63 -7.93 20.72
N ARG A 155 8.00 -8.33 19.60
CA ARG A 155 8.67 -9.03 18.50
C ARG A 155 9.67 -8.13 17.74
N ALA A 156 9.48 -6.81 17.73
CA ALA A 156 10.42 -5.86 17.14
C ALA A 156 11.81 -5.90 17.77
N GLN A 157 11.94 -6.40 19.01
CA GLN A 157 13.25 -6.54 19.67
C GLN A 157 14.13 -7.60 18.98
N GLU A 158 13.54 -8.54 18.27
CA GLU A 158 14.23 -9.59 17.51
C GLU A 158 14.83 -9.09 16.18
N ILE A 159 14.41 -7.93 15.69
CA ILE A 159 14.87 -7.37 14.42
C ILE A 159 16.18 -6.61 14.59
N ASP A 160 17.15 -6.85 13.72
CA ASP A 160 18.44 -6.17 13.78
C ASP A 160 18.37 -4.72 13.30
N ARG A 161 17.59 -4.44 12.23
CA ARG A 161 17.35 -3.11 11.68
C ARG A 161 15.98 -3.02 11.04
N PHE A 162 15.37 -1.84 11.14
CA PHE A 162 14.20 -1.46 10.38
C PHE A 162 14.57 -0.46 9.30
N ILE A 163 13.87 -0.56 8.16
CA ILE A 163 14.01 0.36 7.03
C ILE A 163 12.66 1.01 6.80
N ALA A 164 12.58 2.31 6.99
CA ALA A 164 11.36 3.10 6.78
C ALA A 164 11.44 3.89 5.47
N PRO A 165 10.32 4.05 4.75
CA PRO A 165 10.30 4.73 3.47
C PRO A 165 10.36 6.26 3.59
N SER A 166 10.20 6.82 4.80
CA SER A 166 10.25 8.25 5.08
C SER A 166 10.65 8.51 6.54
N ALA A 167 11.13 9.70 6.84
CA ALA A 167 11.42 10.14 8.20
C ALA A 167 10.15 10.22 9.05
N PHE A 168 9.04 10.68 8.44
CA PHE A 168 7.72 10.67 9.07
C PHE A 168 7.35 9.27 9.56
N TYR A 169 7.42 8.26 8.66
CA TYR A 169 7.00 6.91 9.01
C TYR A 169 7.99 6.23 9.97
N ALA A 170 9.28 6.55 9.85
CA ALA A 170 10.30 6.12 10.82
C ALA A 170 9.97 6.61 12.24
N GLY A 171 9.59 7.88 12.39
CA GLY A 171 9.17 8.46 13.67
C GLY A 171 7.96 7.72 14.25
N ARG A 172 6.88 7.61 13.44
CA ARG A 172 5.65 6.93 13.85
C ARG A 172 5.88 5.50 14.31
N MET A 173 6.66 4.72 13.57
CA MET A 173 6.90 3.31 13.91
C MET A 173 7.87 3.14 15.06
N ARG A 174 8.85 4.05 15.24
CA ARG A 174 9.69 4.03 16.46
C ARG A 174 8.86 4.19 17.72
N ASP A 175 7.94 5.16 17.70
CA ASP A 175 7.07 5.43 18.86
C ASP A 175 6.15 4.23 19.14
N LYS A 176 5.53 3.65 18.10
CA LYS A 176 4.62 2.51 18.22
C LYS A 176 5.32 1.22 18.66
N LEU A 177 6.55 0.99 18.19
CA LEU A 177 7.33 -0.24 18.47
C LEU A 177 8.36 -0.05 19.59
N ASN A 178 8.39 1.12 20.22
CA ASN A 178 9.34 1.46 21.30
C ASN A 178 10.80 1.18 20.90
N LEU A 179 11.21 1.69 19.74
CA LEU A 179 12.55 1.46 19.17
C LEU A 179 13.48 2.66 19.36
N PRO A 180 14.77 2.44 19.65
CA PRO A 180 15.75 3.50 19.64
C PRO A 180 16.05 3.99 18.22
N ASN A 181 16.51 5.25 18.10
CA ASN A 181 16.74 5.92 16.82
C ASN A 181 17.66 5.15 15.87
N GLU A 182 18.71 4.56 16.41
CA GLU A 182 19.72 3.80 15.63
C GLU A 182 19.17 2.52 15.01
N ARG A 183 18.05 1.98 15.52
CA ARG A 183 17.43 0.76 14.98
C ARG A 183 16.64 0.99 13.70
N VAL A 184 16.24 2.23 13.41
CA VAL A 184 15.42 2.56 12.23
C VAL A 184 16.24 3.44 11.29
N LYS A 185 16.39 3.00 10.03
CA LYS A 185 17.05 3.77 8.97
C LYS A 185 15.98 4.22 7.95
N VAL A 186 16.10 5.46 7.53
CA VAL A 186 15.27 5.99 6.44
C VAL A 186 15.97 5.68 5.12
N ILE A 187 15.28 4.94 4.26
CA ILE A 187 15.67 4.69 2.88
C ILE A 187 14.41 4.86 2.05
N HIS A 188 14.35 5.94 1.28
CA HIS A 188 13.21 6.23 0.43
C HIS A 188 12.97 5.10 -0.58
N ASN A 189 11.71 4.78 -0.82
CA ASN A 189 11.36 3.82 -1.85
C ASN A 189 11.73 4.37 -3.24
N GLY A 190 12.19 3.47 -4.11
CA GLY A 190 12.43 3.76 -5.53
C GLY A 190 11.32 3.21 -6.41
N ILE A 191 11.34 3.63 -7.66
CA ILE A 191 10.53 3.04 -8.75
C ILE A 191 11.44 2.59 -9.88
N ASN A 192 10.99 1.62 -10.65
CA ASN A 192 11.59 1.37 -11.95
C ASN A 192 11.16 2.50 -12.91
N HIS A 193 12.13 3.30 -13.36
CA HIS A 193 11.89 4.49 -14.18
C HIS A 193 11.79 4.19 -15.69
N ASP A 194 11.94 2.92 -16.11
CA ASP A 194 11.84 2.53 -17.51
C ASP A 194 10.45 2.86 -18.08
N GLY A 195 10.46 3.59 -19.20
CA GLY A 195 9.25 4.08 -19.86
C GLY A 195 8.72 5.42 -19.32
N TYR A 196 9.29 5.97 -18.26
CA TYR A 196 9.01 7.35 -17.85
C TYR A 196 9.91 8.35 -18.59
N SER A 197 9.40 9.55 -18.79
CA SER A 197 10.15 10.68 -19.36
C SER A 197 9.81 11.93 -18.59
N ALA A 198 10.82 12.56 -18.00
CA ALA A 198 10.69 13.81 -17.27
C ALA A 198 10.48 15.04 -18.17
N GLU A 199 10.46 14.86 -19.49
CA GLU A 199 10.18 15.94 -20.43
C GLU A 199 8.74 16.45 -20.22
N ARG A 200 8.64 17.69 -19.73
CA ARG A 200 7.35 18.34 -19.45
C ARG A 200 6.76 18.89 -20.75
N VAL A 201 5.53 18.49 -21.04
CA VAL A 201 4.75 19.04 -22.13
C VAL A 201 3.70 19.98 -21.54
N ALA A 202 3.69 21.24 -21.98
CA ALA A 202 2.62 22.16 -21.62
C ALA A 202 1.31 21.71 -22.30
N LEU A 203 0.33 21.33 -21.51
CA LEU A 203 -0.98 20.90 -22.00
C LEU A 203 -1.94 22.07 -22.08
N ASN A 204 -2.64 22.18 -23.21
CA ASN A 204 -3.73 23.13 -23.39
C ASN A 204 -4.93 22.39 -24.02
N PRO A 205 -6.04 22.20 -23.29
CA PRO A 205 -6.29 22.70 -21.94
C PRO A 205 -5.48 21.96 -20.86
N PRO A 206 -5.27 22.64 -19.70
CA PRO A 206 -4.60 22.00 -18.58
C PRO A 206 -5.46 20.88 -17.96
N VAL A 207 -4.78 19.85 -17.45
CA VAL A 207 -5.39 18.63 -16.92
C VAL A 207 -4.92 18.39 -15.50
N ILE A 208 -5.85 18.38 -14.54
CA ILE A 208 -5.60 17.88 -13.18
C ILE A 208 -5.70 16.35 -13.22
N GLY A 209 -4.80 15.66 -12.56
CA GLY A 209 -4.83 14.21 -12.40
C GLY A 209 -5.04 13.75 -10.97
N PHE A 210 -5.73 12.62 -10.82
CA PHE A 210 -5.73 11.78 -9.64
C PHE A 210 -5.21 10.40 -10.04
N PHE A 211 -4.31 9.81 -9.26
CA PHE A 211 -3.86 8.44 -9.51
C PHE A 211 -3.62 7.69 -8.19
N SER A 212 -4.62 6.94 -7.75
CA SER A 212 -4.58 6.07 -6.57
C SER A 212 -5.82 5.16 -6.57
N ARG A 213 -6.02 4.33 -5.54
CA ARG A 213 -7.31 3.65 -5.37
C ARG A 213 -8.44 4.69 -5.32
N MET A 214 -9.50 4.45 -6.10
CA MET A 214 -10.64 5.36 -6.23
C MET A 214 -11.58 5.25 -5.02
N CYS A 215 -11.11 5.67 -3.84
CA CYS A 215 -11.85 5.57 -2.60
C CYS A 215 -11.80 6.88 -1.79
N LYS A 216 -12.64 6.98 -0.77
CA LYS A 216 -12.76 8.17 0.08
C LYS A 216 -11.46 8.48 0.84
N ASP A 217 -10.78 7.46 1.35
CA ASP A 217 -9.55 7.65 2.15
C ASP A 217 -8.42 8.31 1.35
N LYS A 218 -8.43 8.15 0.03
CA LYS A 218 -7.48 8.82 -0.88
C LYS A 218 -7.94 10.24 -1.30
N GLY A 219 -9.07 10.70 -0.77
CA GLY A 219 -9.56 12.08 -0.93
C GLY A 219 -10.08 12.40 -2.33
N LEU A 220 -10.53 11.37 -3.09
CA LEU A 220 -11.03 11.60 -4.45
C LEU A 220 -12.27 12.51 -4.46
N ASP A 221 -13.12 12.44 -3.44
CA ASP A 221 -14.26 13.35 -3.25
C ASP A 221 -13.80 14.80 -3.03
N THR A 222 -12.76 15.01 -2.23
CA THR A 222 -12.15 16.34 -1.99
C THR A 222 -11.61 16.93 -3.29
N LEU A 223 -10.93 16.12 -4.13
CA LEU A 223 -10.43 16.60 -5.43
C LEU A 223 -11.57 16.95 -6.39
N VAL A 224 -12.63 16.14 -6.44
CA VAL A 224 -13.82 16.41 -7.26
C VAL A 224 -14.48 17.71 -6.82
N ASP A 225 -14.62 17.95 -5.51
CA ASP A 225 -15.19 19.19 -4.98
C ASP A 225 -14.30 20.41 -5.28
N ALA A 226 -12.98 20.27 -5.17
CA ALA A 226 -12.03 21.31 -5.58
C ALA A 226 -12.16 21.64 -7.09
N PHE A 227 -12.23 20.60 -7.93
CA PHE A 227 -12.43 20.76 -9.38
C PHE A 227 -13.76 21.49 -9.70
N ILE A 228 -14.86 21.13 -9.06
CA ILE A 228 -16.15 21.78 -9.23
C ILE A 228 -16.03 23.28 -8.88
N LYS A 229 -15.36 23.63 -7.78
CA LYS A 229 -15.12 25.02 -7.39
C LYS A 229 -14.29 25.79 -8.40
N MET A 230 -13.18 25.21 -8.88
CA MET A 230 -12.34 25.81 -9.92
C MET A 230 -13.13 26.08 -11.21
N LYS A 231 -14.00 25.15 -11.62
CA LYS A 231 -14.89 25.34 -12.79
C LYS A 231 -15.93 26.45 -12.56
N GLN A 232 -16.44 26.59 -11.33
CA GLN A 232 -17.38 27.66 -10.97
C GLN A 232 -16.71 29.05 -10.94
N ASN A 233 -15.45 29.13 -10.46
CA ASN A 233 -14.66 30.35 -10.47
C ASN A 233 -14.26 30.77 -11.89
N ASN A 234 -14.18 29.82 -12.81
CA ASN A 234 -13.90 30.01 -14.22
C ASN A 234 -12.56 30.74 -14.54
N HIS A 235 -11.59 30.66 -13.63
CA HIS A 235 -10.25 31.24 -13.87
C HIS A 235 -9.49 30.45 -14.94
N ILE A 236 -9.77 29.14 -15.08
CA ILE A 236 -9.22 28.25 -16.07
C ILE A 236 -10.38 27.59 -16.85
N PRO A 237 -10.92 28.24 -17.91
CA PRO A 237 -12.21 27.86 -18.50
C PRO A 237 -12.31 26.42 -19.04
N GLN A 238 -11.23 25.94 -19.65
CA GLN A 238 -11.20 24.61 -20.31
C GLN A 238 -10.55 23.54 -19.44
N LEU A 239 -10.41 23.79 -18.11
CA LEU A 239 -9.82 22.83 -17.17
C LEU A 239 -10.48 21.46 -17.25
N ARG A 240 -9.66 20.42 -17.29
CA ARG A 240 -10.11 19.01 -17.31
C ARG A 240 -9.60 18.26 -16.10
N LEU A 241 -10.28 17.16 -15.77
CA LEU A 241 -9.90 16.25 -14.69
C LEU A 241 -9.78 14.83 -15.24
N LYS A 242 -8.68 14.14 -14.93
CA LYS A 242 -8.49 12.72 -15.19
C LYS A 242 -8.31 11.97 -13.88
N ILE A 243 -9.10 10.91 -13.71
CA ILE A 243 -9.11 10.08 -12.51
C ILE A 243 -8.69 8.67 -12.91
N GLY A 244 -7.52 8.23 -12.43
CA GLY A 244 -6.96 6.92 -12.69
C GLY A 244 -6.66 6.14 -11.42
N GLY A 245 -6.49 4.81 -11.57
CA GLY A 245 -6.03 3.94 -10.49
C GLY A 245 -6.95 2.77 -10.18
N GLY A 246 -6.73 2.10 -9.06
CA GLY A 246 -7.50 0.92 -8.67
C GLY A 246 -8.95 1.23 -8.36
N CYS A 247 -9.86 0.45 -8.96
CA CYS A 247 -11.29 0.49 -8.64
C CYS A 247 -11.81 -0.95 -8.62
N GLY A 248 -12.09 -1.45 -7.43
CA GLY A 248 -12.72 -2.76 -7.23
C GLY A 248 -14.22 -2.66 -7.04
N PRO A 249 -14.94 -3.80 -6.99
CA PRO A 249 -16.40 -3.83 -6.83
C PRO A 249 -16.89 -3.07 -5.58
N GLY A 250 -16.08 -3.01 -4.52
CA GLY A 250 -16.40 -2.24 -3.31
C GLY A 250 -16.26 -0.72 -3.48
N ASP A 251 -15.48 -0.26 -4.46
CA ASP A 251 -15.24 1.15 -4.71
C ASP A 251 -16.25 1.74 -5.73
N GLU A 252 -16.81 0.90 -6.60
CA GLU A 252 -17.76 1.32 -7.67
C GLU A 252 -18.91 2.21 -7.18
N PRO A 253 -19.61 1.88 -6.07
CA PRO A 253 -20.72 2.72 -5.60
C PRO A 253 -20.25 4.11 -5.17
N PHE A 254 -19.01 4.26 -4.70
CA PHE A 254 -18.45 5.56 -4.37
C PHE A 254 -18.13 6.36 -5.64
N VAL A 255 -17.53 5.72 -6.64
CA VAL A 255 -17.22 6.34 -7.94
C VAL A 255 -18.50 6.80 -8.66
N GLU A 256 -19.56 6.00 -8.65
CA GLU A 256 -20.84 6.38 -9.26
C GLU A 256 -21.47 7.61 -8.58
N ARG A 257 -21.43 7.70 -7.24
CA ARG A 257 -21.87 8.94 -6.54
C ARG A 257 -21.08 10.19 -6.97
N LEU A 258 -19.80 10.05 -7.28
CA LEU A 258 -19.01 11.18 -7.80
C LEU A 258 -19.39 11.54 -9.24
N ARG A 259 -19.69 10.54 -10.09
CA ARG A 259 -20.23 10.76 -11.45
C ARG A 259 -21.57 11.50 -11.41
N ASP A 260 -22.49 11.08 -10.54
CA ASP A 260 -23.78 11.74 -10.35
C ASP A 260 -23.60 13.19 -9.88
N ARG A 261 -22.66 13.44 -8.95
CA ARG A 261 -22.34 14.80 -8.50
C ARG A 261 -21.83 15.69 -9.64
N LEU A 262 -20.93 15.18 -10.46
CA LEU A 262 -20.40 15.88 -11.63
C LEU A 262 -21.50 16.11 -12.70
N HIS A 263 -22.33 15.13 -12.93
CA HIS A 263 -23.47 15.22 -13.86
C HIS A 263 -24.45 16.31 -13.42
N ALA A 264 -24.82 16.37 -12.13
CA ALA A 264 -25.70 17.38 -11.57
C ALA A 264 -25.15 18.82 -11.70
N LYS A 265 -23.83 18.96 -11.90
CA LYS A 265 -23.15 20.24 -12.17
C LYS A 265 -22.86 20.48 -13.65
N ALA A 266 -23.30 19.60 -14.55
CA ALA A 266 -22.99 19.61 -15.98
C ALA A 266 -21.49 19.58 -16.31
N LEU A 267 -20.69 18.94 -15.46
CA LEU A 267 -19.21 18.86 -15.57
C LEU A 267 -18.70 17.46 -15.93
N LEU A 268 -19.58 16.46 -16.05
CA LEU A 268 -19.15 15.08 -16.35
C LEU A 268 -18.41 14.98 -17.69
N GLY A 269 -18.72 15.82 -18.68
CA GLY A 269 -18.01 15.89 -19.96
C GLY A 269 -16.58 16.43 -19.88
N ASP A 270 -16.19 17.06 -18.76
CA ASP A 270 -14.84 17.57 -18.49
C ASP A 270 -14.01 16.58 -17.67
N VAL A 271 -14.55 15.38 -17.33
CA VAL A 271 -13.90 14.40 -16.46
C VAL A 271 -13.79 13.05 -17.17
N GLU A 272 -12.61 12.46 -17.11
CA GLU A 272 -12.34 11.12 -17.62
C GLU A 272 -12.00 10.17 -16.46
N PHE A 273 -12.53 8.94 -16.49
CA PHE A 273 -12.25 7.89 -15.51
C PHE A 273 -11.52 6.74 -16.18
N HIS A 274 -10.37 6.37 -15.62
CA HIS A 274 -9.45 5.35 -16.14
C HIS A 274 -9.14 4.30 -15.03
N PRO A 275 -10.08 3.39 -14.72
CA PRO A 275 -9.87 2.37 -13.70
C PRO A 275 -8.90 1.28 -14.17
N ASN A 276 -8.11 0.78 -13.22
CA ASN A 276 -7.31 -0.45 -13.36
C ASN A 276 -6.35 -0.46 -14.56
N LEU A 277 -5.63 0.64 -14.77
CA LEU A 277 -4.67 0.79 -15.86
C LEU A 277 -3.50 -0.19 -15.71
N SER A 278 -3.05 -0.74 -16.83
CA SER A 278 -1.78 -1.44 -16.94
C SER A 278 -0.60 -0.48 -16.74
N ARG A 279 0.63 -1.00 -16.55
CA ARG A 279 1.83 -0.17 -16.40
C ARG A 279 2.03 0.83 -17.55
N ALA A 280 1.90 0.38 -18.80
CA ALA A 280 2.06 1.24 -19.97
C ALA A 280 0.98 2.33 -20.06
N GLU A 281 -0.28 1.97 -19.77
CA GLU A 281 -1.38 2.92 -19.73
C GLU A 281 -1.23 3.92 -18.57
N LYS A 282 -0.74 3.49 -17.39
CA LYS A 282 -0.41 4.36 -16.26
C LYS A 282 0.63 5.41 -16.65
N GLN A 283 1.70 5.01 -17.33
CA GLN A 283 2.75 5.93 -17.79
C GLN A 283 2.20 6.96 -18.78
N ALA A 284 1.40 6.51 -19.75
CA ALA A 284 0.72 7.39 -20.70
C ALA A 284 -0.28 8.34 -20.01
N PHE A 285 -1.04 7.81 -19.04
CA PHE A 285 -1.97 8.58 -18.23
C PHE A 285 -1.22 9.70 -17.47
N LEU A 286 -0.18 9.38 -16.72
CA LEU A 286 0.60 10.36 -15.96
C LEU A 286 1.17 11.44 -16.89
N LYS A 287 1.76 11.06 -18.03
CA LYS A 287 2.30 12.00 -19.03
C LYS A 287 1.23 12.94 -19.60
N SER A 288 -0.05 12.59 -19.54
CA SER A 288 -1.18 13.40 -20.01
C SER A 288 -1.70 14.41 -18.99
N LEU A 289 -1.01 14.62 -17.86
CA LEU A 289 -1.41 15.50 -16.78
C LEU A 289 -0.58 16.79 -16.75
N SER A 290 -1.19 17.89 -16.33
CA SER A 290 -0.49 19.15 -16.01
C SER A 290 -0.02 19.19 -14.57
N VAL A 291 -0.78 18.58 -13.66
CA VAL A 291 -0.50 18.46 -12.23
C VAL A 291 -1.20 17.22 -11.69
N LEU A 292 -0.57 16.52 -10.73
CA LEU A 292 -1.20 15.43 -9.99
C LEU A 292 -1.53 15.87 -8.57
N SER A 293 -2.71 15.47 -8.08
CA SER A 293 -3.04 15.58 -6.66
C SER A 293 -3.79 14.34 -6.16
N VAL A 294 -3.37 13.82 -5.03
CA VAL A 294 -4.07 12.78 -4.27
C VAL A 294 -4.22 13.29 -2.84
N PRO A 295 -5.34 13.96 -2.52
CA PRO A 295 -5.55 14.60 -1.23
C PRO A 295 -5.94 13.56 -0.17
N ALA A 296 -5.06 12.57 0.05
CA ALA A 296 -5.28 11.47 0.99
C ALA A 296 -5.53 12.00 2.41
N GLN A 297 -6.64 11.58 3.03
CA GLN A 297 -7.12 12.12 4.30
C GLN A 297 -6.15 11.84 5.46
N PHE A 298 -5.50 10.69 5.47
CA PHE A 298 -4.58 10.27 6.53
C PHE A 298 -3.10 10.37 6.10
N GLY A 299 -2.84 10.90 4.91
CA GLY A 299 -1.51 10.90 4.31
C GLY A 299 -1.03 9.50 3.91
N GLU A 300 0.26 9.40 3.63
CA GLU A 300 0.92 8.16 3.22
C GLU A 300 2.21 7.95 4.00
N SER A 301 2.65 6.71 4.12
CA SER A 301 4.00 6.40 4.59
C SER A 301 5.08 6.88 3.61
N PHE A 302 4.74 6.90 2.29
CA PHE A 302 5.62 7.37 1.23
C PHE A 302 4.85 8.08 0.10
N GLY A 303 3.96 7.38 -0.63
CA GLY A 303 3.21 7.94 -1.76
C GLY A 303 3.91 7.69 -3.10
N PHE A 304 3.93 6.44 -3.58
CA PHE A 304 4.54 6.04 -4.84
C PHE A 304 4.07 6.88 -6.04
N TYR A 305 2.79 7.22 -6.11
CA TYR A 305 2.22 8.04 -7.18
C TYR A 305 2.84 9.45 -7.27
N VAL A 306 3.41 9.96 -6.17
CA VAL A 306 4.15 11.24 -6.18
C VAL A 306 5.41 11.10 -7.01
N ILE A 307 6.25 10.11 -6.70
CA ILE A 307 7.51 9.90 -7.43
C ILE A 307 7.28 9.41 -8.86
N GLU A 308 6.21 8.66 -9.13
CA GLU A 308 5.81 8.25 -10.48
C GLU A 308 5.37 9.46 -11.34
N ALA A 309 4.60 10.39 -10.77
CA ALA A 309 4.23 11.64 -11.44
C ALA A 309 5.47 12.49 -11.77
N LEU A 310 6.37 12.64 -10.80
CA LEU A 310 7.62 13.39 -10.99
C LEU A 310 8.53 12.74 -12.04
N ALA A 311 8.61 11.42 -12.08
CA ALA A 311 9.33 10.70 -13.13
C ALA A 311 8.72 10.90 -14.53
N ALA A 312 7.41 11.15 -14.60
CA ALA A 312 6.70 11.52 -15.83
C ALA A 312 6.79 13.03 -16.17
N GLY A 313 7.54 13.82 -15.39
CA GLY A 313 7.64 15.26 -15.57
C GLY A 313 6.44 16.06 -15.07
N VAL A 314 5.57 15.44 -14.26
CA VAL A 314 4.31 16.04 -13.78
C VAL A 314 4.49 16.52 -12.33
N PRO A 315 4.35 17.83 -12.07
CA PRO A 315 4.41 18.36 -10.70
C PRO A 315 3.24 17.90 -9.87
N VAL A 316 3.41 17.95 -8.54
CA VAL A 316 2.38 17.48 -7.60
C VAL A 316 1.90 18.60 -6.68
N VAL A 317 0.62 18.52 -6.27
CA VAL A 317 0.03 19.33 -5.19
C VAL A 317 -0.53 18.35 -4.16
N GLN A 318 0.08 18.31 -2.96
CA GLN A 318 -0.24 17.32 -1.94
C GLN A 318 -0.60 18.00 -0.60
N PRO A 319 -1.41 17.36 0.27
CA PRO A 319 -1.71 17.92 1.57
C PRO A 319 -0.46 18.00 2.46
N HIS A 320 -0.40 19.02 3.32
CA HIS A 320 0.69 19.19 4.29
C HIS A 320 0.54 18.18 5.45
N CYS A 321 0.66 16.90 5.16
CA CYS A 321 0.58 15.83 6.15
C CYS A 321 1.45 14.63 5.79
N ALA A 322 1.77 13.82 6.79
CA ALA A 322 2.53 12.57 6.67
C ALA A 322 3.87 12.76 5.91
N SER A 323 4.16 11.90 4.93
CA SER A 323 5.42 11.97 4.16
C SER A 323 5.44 13.00 3.04
N PHE A 324 4.31 13.62 2.70
CA PHE A 324 4.25 14.51 1.54
C PHE A 324 5.15 15.76 1.64
N PRO A 325 5.22 16.47 2.80
CA PRO A 325 6.18 17.57 2.94
C PRO A 325 7.62 17.14 2.68
N GLU A 326 8.04 16.01 3.25
CA GLU A 326 9.38 15.44 3.06
C GLU A 326 9.66 15.13 1.58
N LEU A 327 8.71 14.50 0.87
CA LEU A 327 8.85 14.17 -0.55
C LEU A 327 8.94 15.43 -1.43
N VAL A 328 8.05 16.39 -1.19
CA VAL A 328 8.02 17.65 -1.97
C VAL A 328 9.29 18.47 -1.73
N GLU A 329 9.76 18.59 -0.49
CA GLU A 329 10.98 19.28 -0.14
C GLU A 329 12.21 18.61 -0.76
N THR A 330 12.32 17.29 -0.66
CA THR A 330 13.46 16.52 -1.17
C THR A 330 13.56 16.59 -2.69
N THR A 331 12.44 16.58 -3.40
CA THR A 331 12.41 16.52 -4.86
C THR A 331 12.31 17.90 -5.53
N GLY A 332 11.79 18.91 -4.84
CA GLY A 332 11.44 20.20 -5.41
C GLY A 332 10.34 20.15 -6.47
N GLY A 333 9.67 19.01 -6.62
CA GLY A 333 8.76 18.71 -7.74
C GLY A 333 7.30 19.09 -7.51
N GLY A 334 6.97 19.95 -6.53
CA GLY A 334 5.58 20.26 -6.27
C GLY A 334 5.38 21.29 -5.17
N ARG A 335 4.17 21.29 -4.63
CA ARG A 335 3.76 22.10 -3.47
C ARG A 335 2.95 21.29 -2.48
N VAL A 336 3.05 21.65 -1.21
CA VAL A 336 2.09 21.23 -0.19
C VAL A 336 1.08 22.35 0.07
N TYR A 337 -0.13 21.97 0.48
CA TYR A 337 -1.19 22.89 0.86
C TYR A 337 -1.76 22.51 2.23
N ASP A 338 -2.28 23.48 2.96
CA ASP A 338 -2.92 23.21 4.26
C ASP A 338 -4.22 22.43 4.05
N HIS A 339 -4.35 21.30 4.76
CA HIS A 339 -5.43 20.34 4.56
C HIS A 339 -6.75 20.81 5.19
N GLU A 340 -7.22 22.00 4.77
CA GLU A 340 -8.43 22.66 5.26
C GLU A 340 -9.67 22.41 4.36
N GLY A 341 -9.56 21.48 3.42
CA GLY A 341 -10.67 21.11 2.55
C GLY A 341 -10.48 21.46 1.06
N PRO A 342 -11.57 21.37 0.26
CA PRO A 342 -11.49 21.52 -1.20
C PRO A 342 -11.13 22.95 -1.65
N GLU A 343 -11.40 23.98 -0.82
CA GLU A 343 -11.05 25.35 -1.11
C GLU A 343 -9.54 25.58 -1.13
N SER A 344 -8.86 25.12 -0.10
CA SER A 344 -7.41 25.20 0.02
C SER A 344 -6.71 24.43 -1.10
N LEU A 345 -7.21 23.23 -1.44
CA LEU A 345 -6.73 22.45 -2.57
C LEU A 345 -6.95 23.18 -3.89
N ALA A 346 -8.12 23.75 -4.14
CA ALA A 346 -8.43 24.48 -5.37
C ALA A 346 -7.46 25.67 -5.58
N ALA A 347 -7.23 26.48 -4.52
CA ALA A 347 -6.29 27.60 -4.57
C ALA A 347 -4.86 27.14 -4.87
N ALA A 348 -4.40 26.03 -4.26
CA ALA A 348 -3.07 25.49 -4.50
C ALA A 348 -2.90 24.96 -5.95
N LEU A 349 -3.93 24.30 -6.49
CA LEU A 349 -3.96 23.81 -7.88
C LEU A 349 -3.97 24.97 -8.88
N GLU A 350 -4.80 26.00 -8.66
CA GLU A 350 -4.81 27.22 -9.49
C GLU A 350 -3.42 27.86 -9.52
N GLY A 351 -2.79 28.03 -8.36
CA GLY A 351 -1.43 28.59 -8.28
C GLY A 351 -0.31 27.73 -8.87
N MET A 352 -0.58 26.46 -9.19
CA MET A 352 0.36 25.58 -9.89
C MET A 352 0.14 25.61 -11.42
N LEU A 353 -1.09 25.88 -11.87
CA LEU A 353 -1.47 25.88 -13.30
C LEU A 353 -1.28 27.23 -14.00
N HIS A 354 -1.12 28.31 -13.24
CA HIS A 354 -0.74 29.64 -13.72
C HIS A 354 0.78 29.79 -13.78
#